data_b389a6db14b3d26298dc2707b2c4caa9
#
_entry.id   b389a6db14b3d26298dc2707b2c4caa9
#
_cell.length_a   1.000
_cell.length_b   1.000
_cell.length_c   1.000
_cell.angle_alpha   90.00
_cell.angle_beta   90.00
_cell.angle_gamma   90.00
#
_symmetry.space_group_name_H-M   'P 1'
#
loop_
_entity.id
_entity.type
_entity.pdbx_description
1 polymer ?
#
loop_
_entity_poly.entity_id
_entity_poly.type
_entity_poly.pdbx_seq_one_letter_code
_entity_poly.pdbx_strand_id
1 'polypeptide(L)'
;MAQRIAGIAFLTVDGNQMALRGNFTVSPSPVERTMIAGQDGVHGYQELPRVPYIEGDLSTLPGFYLEDLLNETDVTVVAQLANRMQYVLTSATCKGGFENNTRDGQVRVRWEGLWCEEMRIYNPVEPIRQAAR
;
A
#
# COMPACT_ATOMS: atom_id res chain seq x y z
N MET A 1 -10.16 -11.38 -23.55
CA MET A 1 -9.78 -12.18 -22.40
C MET A 1 -9.97 -11.37 -21.12
N ALA A 2 -10.57 -11.98 -20.16
CA ALA A 2 -10.81 -11.26 -18.93
C ALA A 2 -9.55 -11.11 -18.11
N GLN A 3 -9.42 -10.03 -17.40
CA GLN A 3 -8.28 -9.81 -16.56
C GLN A 3 -8.68 -9.86 -15.11
N ARG A 4 -7.77 -10.31 -14.27
CA ARG A 4 -8.04 -10.39 -12.85
C ARG A 4 -7.89 -9.01 -12.23
N ILE A 5 -8.93 -8.54 -11.60
CA ILE A 5 -8.90 -7.24 -10.97
C ILE A 5 -8.61 -7.37 -9.48
N ALA A 6 -9.08 -8.43 -8.88
CA ALA A 6 -8.90 -8.65 -7.46
C ALA A 6 -8.63 -10.12 -7.20
N GLY A 7 -8.31 -10.47 -6.00
CA GLY A 7 -8.06 -11.86 -5.61
C GLY A 7 -6.78 -11.99 -4.83
N ILE A 8 -5.76 -12.60 -5.43
CA ILE A 8 -4.54 -12.88 -4.70
C ILE A 8 -3.64 -11.65 -4.66
N ALA A 9 -3.10 -11.36 -3.51
CA ALA A 9 -2.14 -10.28 -3.35
C ALA A 9 -0.98 -10.78 -2.51
N PHE A 10 0.18 -10.17 -2.71
CA PHE A 10 1.38 -10.53 -1.94
C PHE A 10 1.95 -9.31 -1.29
N LEU A 11 2.34 -9.44 -0.04
CA LEU A 11 2.93 -8.36 0.72
C LEU A 11 4.32 -8.78 1.17
N THR A 12 5.32 -7.99 0.86
CA THR A 12 6.70 -8.29 1.21
C THR A 12 7.28 -7.10 1.96
N VAL A 13 7.92 -7.37 3.10
CA VAL A 13 8.56 -6.33 3.89
C VAL A 13 10.03 -6.69 3.97
N ASP A 14 10.88 -5.84 3.39
CA ASP A 14 12.34 -6.07 3.34
C ASP A 14 12.68 -7.46 2.83
N GLY A 15 11.95 -7.91 1.82
CA GLY A 15 12.23 -9.21 1.22
C GLY A 15 11.56 -10.39 1.89
N ASN A 16 10.87 -10.18 3.01
CA ASN A 16 10.20 -11.27 3.70
C ASN A 16 8.71 -11.21 3.40
N GLN A 17 8.18 -12.27 2.83
CA GLN A 17 6.78 -12.30 2.46
C GLN A 17 5.92 -12.49 3.70
N MET A 18 4.88 -11.69 3.82
CA MET A 18 3.96 -11.75 4.94
C MET A 18 2.74 -12.57 4.60
N ALA A 19 2.16 -13.19 5.62
CA ALA A 19 0.97 -14.04 5.42
C ALA A 19 -0.27 -13.15 5.43
N LEU A 20 -0.54 -12.54 4.29
CA LEU A 20 -1.65 -11.60 4.17
C LEU A 20 -2.97 -12.33 4.12
N ARG A 21 -3.87 -11.96 5.00
CA ARG A 21 -5.18 -12.61 5.06
C ARG A 21 -6.25 -11.84 4.28
N GLY A 22 -6.28 -10.53 4.42
CA GLY A 22 -7.29 -9.77 3.69
C GLY A 22 -7.35 -8.33 4.14
N ASN A 23 -8.41 -7.65 3.74
CA ASN A 23 -8.63 -6.24 4.04
C ASN A 23 -7.40 -5.40 3.71
N PHE A 24 -6.83 -5.67 2.55
CA PHE A 24 -5.59 -5.05 2.17
C PHE A 24 -5.87 -3.70 1.51
N THR A 25 -5.24 -2.67 2.01
CA THR A 25 -5.45 -1.31 1.51
C THR A 25 -4.11 -0.66 1.24
N VAL A 26 -3.99 -0.02 0.07
CA VAL A 26 -2.81 0.73 -0.29
C VAL A 26 -3.25 2.16 -0.56
N SER A 27 -2.63 3.11 0.10
CA SER A 27 -2.91 4.52 -0.14
C SER A 27 -1.60 5.18 -0.58
N PRO A 28 -1.37 5.28 -1.87
CA PRO A 28 -0.08 5.76 -2.39
C PRO A 28 0.07 7.27 -2.47
N SER A 29 -0.99 7.99 -2.23
CA SER A 29 -0.95 9.43 -2.50
C SER A 29 -0.24 10.20 -1.40
N PRO A 30 0.77 10.99 -1.75
CA PRO A 30 1.48 11.81 -0.76
C PRO A 30 0.84 13.16 -0.55
N VAL A 31 -0.20 13.49 -1.28
CA VAL A 31 -0.87 14.77 -1.14
C VAL A 31 -2.37 14.60 -1.25
N GLU A 32 -3.08 15.55 -0.71
CA GLU A 32 -4.53 15.57 -0.81
C GLU A 32 -4.92 16.97 -1.25
N ARG A 33 -5.84 17.08 -2.18
CA ARG A 33 -6.24 18.37 -2.73
C ARG A 33 -7.68 18.67 -2.41
N THR A 34 -7.95 19.94 -2.11
CA THR A 34 -9.30 20.39 -1.82
C THR A 34 -9.58 21.58 -2.73
N MET A 35 -10.67 21.50 -3.46
CA MET A 35 -11.07 22.64 -4.31
C MET A 35 -11.62 23.74 -3.44
N ILE A 36 -11.27 24.97 -3.78
CA ILE A 36 -11.72 26.11 -3.04
C ILE A 36 -12.62 26.95 -3.92
N ALA A 37 -13.80 27.23 -3.43
CA ALA A 37 -14.78 28.00 -4.18
C ALA A 37 -15.15 29.26 -3.43
N GLY A 38 -15.40 30.33 -4.17
CA GLY A 38 -15.93 31.56 -3.59
C GLY A 38 -17.32 31.78 -4.15
N GLN A 39 -17.84 32.97 -3.90
CA GLN A 39 -19.19 33.27 -4.35
C GLN A 39 -19.27 33.39 -5.86
N ASP A 40 -18.18 33.70 -6.49
CA ASP A 40 -18.14 33.88 -7.95
C ASP A 40 -17.65 32.64 -8.69
N GLY A 41 -17.48 31.53 -8.00
CA GLY A 41 -17.07 30.29 -8.66
C GLY A 41 -15.90 29.62 -7.99
N VAL A 42 -15.26 28.71 -8.72
CA VAL A 42 -14.14 27.95 -8.18
C VAL A 42 -12.86 28.77 -8.36
N HIS A 43 -12.14 28.98 -7.28
CA HIS A 43 -10.93 29.78 -7.31
C HIS A 43 -9.66 28.98 -7.55
N GLY A 44 -9.68 27.69 -7.26
CA GLY A 44 -8.49 26.88 -7.40
C GLY A 44 -8.51 25.76 -6.40
N TYR A 45 -7.33 25.25 -6.02
CA TYR A 45 -7.28 24.18 -5.05
C TYR A 45 -6.15 24.39 -4.06
N GLN A 46 -6.30 23.71 -2.94
CA GLN A 46 -5.32 23.72 -1.87
C GLN A 46 -4.74 22.34 -1.78
N GLU A 47 -3.44 22.24 -1.53
CA GLU A 47 -2.78 20.97 -1.48
C GLU A 47 -2.18 20.77 -0.10
N LEU A 48 -2.47 19.65 0.52
CA LEU A 48 -1.95 19.34 1.84
C LEU A 48 -1.17 18.04 1.78
N PRO A 49 -0.06 17.95 2.48
CA PRO A 49 0.68 16.68 2.52
C PRO A 49 -0.09 15.64 3.30
N ARG A 50 0.07 14.41 2.91
CA ARG A 50 -0.48 13.29 3.65
C ARG A 50 0.50 12.15 3.61
N VAL A 51 0.34 11.21 4.52
CA VAL A 51 1.26 10.09 4.64
C VAL A 51 0.75 8.92 3.84
N PRO A 52 1.52 8.42 2.88
CA PRO A 52 1.13 7.21 2.17
C PRO A 52 1.29 6.00 3.08
N TYR A 53 0.45 5.00 2.89
CA TYR A 53 0.51 3.82 3.76
C TYR A 53 0.04 2.55 3.05
N ILE A 54 0.42 1.42 3.63
CA ILE A 54 -0.04 0.11 3.22
C ILE A 54 -0.48 -0.59 4.49
N GLU A 55 -1.68 -1.15 4.51
CA GLU A 55 -2.15 -1.88 5.68
C GLU A 55 -2.95 -3.09 5.28
N GLY A 56 -3.02 -4.06 6.16
CA GLY A 56 -3.77 -5.27 5.91
C GLY A 56 -3.83 -6.15 7.12
N ASP A 57 -4.66 -7.19 7.04
CA ASP A 57 -4.77 -8.17 8.11
C ASP A 57 -3.83 -9.31 7.82
N LEU A 58 -2.96 -9.64 8.75
CA LEU A 58 -2.00 -10.71 8.60
C LEU A 58 -2.38 -11.88 9.49
N SER A 59 -2.07 -13.10 9.04
CA SER A 59 -2.28 -14.29 9.86
C SER A 59 -1.14 -14.42 10.83
N THR A 60 -1.47 -14.75 12.09
CA THR A 60 -0.44 -14.88 13.13
C THR A 60 0.06 -16.32 13.13
N LEU A 61 0.92 -16.64 12.17
CA LEU A 61 1.48 -17.97 12.06
C LEU A 61 2.64 -18.17 13.03
N PRO A 62 3.01 -19.41 13.32
CA PRO A 62 4.14 -19.68 14.20
C PRO A 62 5.40 -19.00 13.66
N GLY A 63 6.16 -18.39 14.53
CA GLY A 63 7.36 -17.66 14.11
C GLY A 63 7.11 -16.22 13.77
N PHE A 64 5.84 -15.78 13.84
CA PHE A 64 5.52 -14.39 13.53
C PHE A 64 5.37 -13.64 14.84
N TYR A 65 6.24 -12.67 15.07
CA TYR A 65 6.23 -11.91 16.31
C TYR A 65 5.93 -10.45 16.04
N LEU A 66 4.94 -9.92 16.75
CA LEU A 66 4.57 -8.51 16.58
C LEU A 66 5.69 -7.59 17.04
N GLU A 67 6.49 -8.06 17.96
CA GLU A 67 7.61 -7.25 18.46
C GLU A 67 8.60 -6.95 17.34
N ASP A 68 8.81 -7.89 16.44
CA ASP A 68 9.70 -7.67 15.32
C ASP A 68 9.15 -6.61 14.39
N LEU A 69 7.83 -6.58 14.21
CA LEU A 69 7.21 -5.58 13.36
C LEU A 69 7.31 -4.21 14.00
N LEU A 70 7.18 -4.14 15.31
CA LEU A 70 7.24 -2.86 15.99
C LEU A 70 8.61 -2.21 15.84
N ASN A 71 9.64 -3.00 15.67
CA ASN A 71 10.99 -2.47 15.52
C ASN A 71 11.33 -2.06 14.08
N GLU A 72 10.40 -2.23 13.15
CA GLU A 72 10.65 -1.86 11.76
C GLU A 72 10.45 -0.37 11.58
N THR A 73 11.52 0.37 11.39
CA THR A 73 11.44 1.81 11.29
C THR A 73 11.99 2.39 9.99
N ASP A 74 12.56 1.56 9.13
CA ASP A 74 13.08 2.07 7.87
C ASP A 74 13.14 0.91 6.90
N VAL A 75 11.99 0.38 6.57
CA VAL A 75 11.91 -0.79 5.72
C VAL A 75 11.22 -0.45 4.42
N THR A 76 11.34 -1.32 3.45
CA THR A 76 10.67 -1.18 2.18
C THR A 76 9.54 -2.19 2.13
N VAL A 77 8.34 -1.71 1.91
CA VAL A 77 7.16 -2.58 1.85
C VAL A 77 6.68 -2.63 0.41
N VAL A 78 6.56 -3.84 -0.12
CA VAL A 78 6.13 -4.04 -1.50
C VAL A 78 4.83 -4.80 -1.52
N ALA A 79 3.85 -4.25 -2.22
CA ALA A 79 2.55 -4.88 -2.36
C ALA A 79 2.33 -5.21 -3.83
N GLN A 80 2.10 -6.49 -4.13
CA GLN A 80 1.83 -6.93 -5.48
C GLN A 80 0.38 -7.39 -5.55
N LEU A 81 -0.36 -6.81 -6.47
CA LEU A 81 -1.78 -7.08 -6.56
C LEU A 81 -2.10 -8.00 -7.74
N ALA A 82 -3.29 -8.57 -7.70
CA ALA A 82 -3.70 -9.51 -8.73
C ALA A 82 -3.85 -8.85 -10.10
N ASN A 83 -4.01 -7.54 -10.15
CA ASN A 83 -4.15 -6.85 -11.42
C ASN A 83 -2.82 -6.39 -11.97
N ARG A 84 -1.73 -6.95 -11.48
CA ARG A 84 -0.37 -6.65 -11.97
C ARG A 84 0.10 -5.26 -11.61
N MET A 85 -0.50 -4.66 -10.62
CA MET A 85 0.01 -3.41 -10.09
C MET A 85 0.91 -3.73 -8.92
N GLN A 86 1.94 -2.91 -8.74
CA GLN A 86 2.86 -3.09 -7.64
C GLN A 86 3.08 -1.74 -6.98
N TYR A 87 3.03 -1.72 -5.67
CA TYR A 87 3.26 -0.50 -4.91
C TYR A 87 4.47 -0.71 -4.01
N VAL A 88 5.38 0.25 -4.01
CA VAL A 88 6.59 0.18 -3.20
C VAL A 88 6.59 1.35 -2.24
N LEU A 89 6.47 1.04 -0.96
CA LEU A 89 6.46 2.06 0.09
C LEU A 89 7.87 2.15 0.65
N THR A 90 8.50 3.32 0.50
CA THR A 90 9.89 3.52 0.86
C THR A 90 10.03 4.18 2.21
N SER A 91 11.04 3.77 2.96
CA SER A 91 11.34 4.31 4.29
C SER A 91 10.11 4.20 5.18
N ALA A 92 9.55 3.00 5.22
CA ALA A 92 8.32 2.76 5.96
C ALA A 92 8.60 2.44 7.40
N THR A 93 7.69 2.89 8.26
CA THR A 93 7.74 2.59 9.67
C THR A 93 6.43 1.90 10.03
N CYS A 94 6.55 0.82 10.76
CA CYS A 94 5.34 0.13 11.22
C CYS A 94 4.68 0.98 12.29
N LYS A 95 3.40 1.25 12.10
CA LYS A 95 2.73 2.19 13.00
C LYS A 95 2.60 1.65 14.42
N GLY A 96 2.51 0.38 14.59
CA GLY A 96 2.32 -0.18 15.92
C GLY A 96 0.85 -0.15 16.31
N GLY A 97 0.58 -0.23 17.59
CA GLY A 97 -0.80 -0.22 18.07
C GLY A 97 -1.54 -1.48 17.66
N PHE A 98 -0.84 -2.61 17.65
CA PHE A 98 -1.43 -3.85 17.21
C PHE A 98 -2.50 -4.35 18.15
N GLU A 99 -3.53 -4.95 17.56
CA GLU A 99 -4.54 -5.65 18.31
C GLU A 99 -4.64 -7.04 17.71
N ASN A 100 -4.10 -8.00 18.41
CA ASN A 100 -4.08 -9.36 17.92
C ASN A 100 -5.39 -10.05 18.26
N ASN A 101 -6.15 -10.40 17.23
CA ASN A 101 -7.39 -11.12 17.44
C ASN A 101 -7.05 -12.58 17.63
N THR A 102 -6.98 -13.01 18.88
CA THR A 102 -6.53 -14.36 19.18
C THR A 102 -7.52 -15.42 18.78
N ARG A 103 -8.77 -15.04 18.61
CA ARG A 103 -9.79 -15.99 18.21
C ARG A 103 -9.62 -16.36 16.73
N ASP A 104 -9.41 -15.35 15.88
CA ASP A 104 -9.29 -15.57 14.46
C ASP A 104 -7.85 -15.71 14.00
N GLY A 105 -6.90 -15.49 14.88
CA GLY A 105 -5.50 -15.61 14.53
C GLY A 105 -5.05 -14.59 13.52
N GLN A 106 -5.48 -13.35 13.67
CA GLN A 106 -5.09 -12.30 12.73
C GLN A 106 -4.82 -11.00 13.46
N VAL A 107 -4.02 -10.15 12.82
CA VAL A 107 -3.69 -8.85 13.38
C VAL A 107 -3.64 -7.86 12.22
N ARG A 108 -4.12 -6.66 12.46
CA ARG A 108 -4.06 -5.63 11.44
C ARG A 108 -2.80 -4.81 11.62
N VAL A 109 -2.02 -4.69 10.57
CA VAL A 109 -0.74 -3.99 10.61
C VAL A 109 -0.74 -2.91 9.56
N ARG A 110 -0.18 -1.75 9.90
CA ARG A 110 -0.12 -0.62 8.99
C ARG A 110 1.30 -0.09 8.94
N TRP A 111 1.80 0.10 7.74
CA TRP A 111 3.10 0.70 7.52
C TRP A 111 2.89 2.05 6.85
N GLU A 112 3.51 3.09 7.39
CA GLU A 112 3.43 4.43 6.82
C GLU A 112 4.83 4.83 6.40
N GLY A 113 4.97 5.42 5.23
CA GLY A 113 6.28 5.74 4.70
C GLY A 113 6.37 7.13 4.14
N LEU A 114 7.55 7.45 3.64
CA LEU A 114 7.79 8.77 3.07
C LEU A 114 7.30 8.87 1.64
N TRP A 115 7.35 7.78 0.91
CA TRP A 115 6.97 7.81 -0.50
C TRP A 115 6.44 6.45 -0.92
N CYS A 116 5.39 6.45 -1.70
CA CYS A 116 4.83 5.21 -2.23
C CYS A 116 4.80 5.33 -3.75
N GLU A 117 5.52 4.46 -4.41
CA GLU A 117 5.61 4.46 -5.85
C GLU A 117 4.70 3.40 -6.45
N GLU A 118 3.93 3.77 -7.44
CA GLU A 118 3.07 2.83 -8.12
C GLU A 118 3.80 2.36 -9.37
N MET A 119 4.05 1.07 -9.46
CA MET A 119 4.80 0.50 -10.56
C MET A 119 3.93 -0.49 -11.32
N ARG A 120 4.02 -0.46 -12.62
CA ARG A 120 3.30 -1.41 -13.45
C ARG A 120 4.27 -2.52 -13.81
N ILE A 121 3.94 -3.71 -13.37
CA ILE A 121 4.77 -4.84 -13.75
C ILE A 121 4.23 -5.48 -15.01
N TYR A 122 3.20 -4.87 -15.61
CA TYR A 122 2.66 -5.36 -16.86
C TYR A 122 3.68 -5.18 -17.94
N ASN A 123 3.88 -6.18 -18.71
CA ASN A 123 4.83 -6.13 -19.79
C ASN A 123 4.15 -5.72 -21.05
N PRO A 124 4.35 -4.56 -21.52
CA PRO A 124 3.71 -4.10 -22.71
C PRO A 124 4.31 -4.61 -23.94
N VAL A 125 3.93 -5.68 -24.32
CA VAL A 125 4.36 -6.18 -25.56
C VAL A 125 4.02 -5.22 -26.62
N GLU A 126 3.00 -4.48 -26.44
CA GLU A 126 2.70 -3.56 -27.43
C GLU A 126 3.07 -2.29 -26.92
N PRO A 127 4.10 -1.96 -26.95
CA PRO A 127 4.57 -0.83 -26.40
C PRO A 127 4.27 0.37 -27.11
N ILE A 128 4.06 0.21 -28.21
CA ILE A 128 4.03 1.28 -28.93
C ILE A 128 3.05 2.22 -28.76
N ARG A 129 1.98 1.82 -28.60
CA ARG A 129 1.00 2.65 -28.64
C ARG A 129 1.23 3.79 -27.89
N GLN A 130 1.81 3.74 -26.84
CA GLN A 130 1.92 4.85 -26.13
C GLN A 130 2.94 5.68 -26.65
N ALA A 131 3.81 5.24 -27.26
CA ALA A 131 4.84 6.03 -27.72
C ALA A 131 4.30 6.97 -28.69
N ALA A 132 3.33 6.61 -29.15
CA ALA A 132 2.85 7.37 -30.19
C ALA A 132 2.37 8.55 -29.59
N ARG A 133 2.44 9.16 -29.36
CA ARG A 133 1.83 10.13 -28.93
C ARG A 133 2.36 11.01 -28.98
#